data_52f7177e15351eab600df71ddaa38cf3
#
_entry.id   52f7177e15351eab600df71ddaa38cf3
#
_cell.length_a   1.000
_cell.length_b   1.000
_cell.length_c   1.000
_cell.angle_alpha   90.00
_cell.angle_beta   90.00
_cell.angle_gamma   90.00
#
_symmetry.space_group_name_H-M   'P 1'
#
loop_
_entity.id
_entity.type
_entity.pdbx_description
1 polymer ?
#
loop_
_entity_poly.entity_id
_entity_poly.type
_entity_poly.pdbx_seq_one_letter_code
_entity_poly.pdbx_strand_id
1 'polypeptide(L)'
;MRSQILPAIAACALTIVAVAAQGVTKETVAGISTFARLDTTIACGGATSVEAVPELKKMGFRSIVNVRRASEAGADVEAEGAAAKAAGLRYVHLPFDPESPDPMLIDNFIAAVTAPENQPAYIHCAAGGRAAALWMIKRWKADGWDEQRALDEAIALGLNERFQPFAVNYIRTHTR
;
A
#
# COMPACT_ATOMS: atom_id res chain seq x y z
N MET A 1 -11.70 -58.90 40.83
CA MET A 1 -11.51 -57.42 40.67
C MET A 1 -10.94 -57.18 39.25
N ARG A 2 -11.80 -56.74 38.33
CA ARG A 2 -11.38 -56.38 36.94
C ARG A 2 -11.22 -54.87 36.86
N SER A 3 -9.99 -54.42 36.67
CA SER A 3 -9.64 -53.02 36.47
C SER A 3 -9.97 -52.63 35.03
N GLN A 4 -10.88 -51.68 34.87
CA GLN A 4 -11.22 -51.10 33.56
C GLN A 4 -10.29 -49.89 33.31
N ILE A 5 -9.46 -49.99 32.29
CA ILE A 5 -8.62 -48.92 31.81
C ILE A 5 -9.45 -48.12 30.74
N LEU A 6 -9.82 -46.91 31.06
CA LEU A 6 -10.46 -45.99 30.10
C LEU A 6 -9.35 -45.37 29.22
N PRO A 7 -9.53 -45.31 27.90
CA PRO A 7 -8.59 -44.57 27.04
C PRO A 7 -8.90 -43.05 27.14
N ALA A 8 -7.87 -42.29 27.44
CA ALA A 8 -7.92 -40.84 27.36
C ALA A 8 -7.87 -40.39 25.88
N ILE A 9 -8.98 -39.84 25.38
CA ILE A 9 -9.03 -39.23 24.06
C ILE A 9 -8.43 -37.83 24.19
N ALA A 10 -7.23 -37.63 23.66
CA ALA A 10 -6.61 -36.34 23.54
C ALA A 10 -7.30 -35.56 22.40
N ALA A 11 -8.14 -34.63 22.74
CA ALA A 11 -8.73 -33.69 21.78
C ALA A 11 -7.66 -32.68 21.35
N CYS A 12 -7.14 -32.86 20.14
CA CYS A 12 -6.26 -31.89 19.50
C CYS A 12 -7.13 -30.70 19.04
N ALA A 13 -7.14 -29.63 19.84
CA ALA A 13 -7.80 -28.39 19.46
C ALA A 13 -7.00 -27.72 18.34
N LEU A 14 -7.51 -27.79 17.09
CA LEU A 14 -7.05 -26.95 15.98
C LEU A 14 -7.44 -25.51 16.31
N THR A 15 -6.48 -24.73 16.78
CA THR A 15 -6.63 -23.27 16.83
C THR A 15 -6.52 -22.74 15.40
N ILE A 16 -7.66 -22.47 14.77
CA ILE A 16 -7.71 -21.67 13.55
C ILE A 16 -7.36 -20.23 13.96
N VAL A 17 -6.11 -19.84 13.73
CA VAL A 17 -5.73 -18.43 13.78
C VAL A 17 -6.35 -17.79 12.55
N ALA A 18 -7.52 -17.21 12.70
CA ALA A 18 -8.05 -16.28 11.73
C ALA A 18 -7.09 -15.09 11.69
N VAL A 19 -6.25 -15.03 10.65
CA VAL A 19 -5.52 -13.81 10.30
C VAL A 19 -6.59 -12.81 9.87
N ALA A 20 -7.02 -11.97 10.79
CA ALA A 20 -7.86 -10.84 10.49
C ALA A 20 -7.11 -10.02 9.42
N ALA A 21 -7.74 -9.78 8.26
CA ALA A 21 -7.25 -8.86 7.25
C ALA A 21 -7.00 -7.53 7.98
N GLN A 22 -5.72 -7.19 8.14
CA GLN A 22 -5.26 -6.14 9.03
C GLN A 22 -5.84 -4.81 8.57
N GLY A 23 -6.79 -4.26 9.32
CA GLY A 23 -7.11 -2.82 9.38
C GLY A 23 -7.36 -2.06 8.07
N VAL A 24 -7.50 -2.74 6.92
CA VAL A 24 -7.72 -2.08 5.63
C VAL A 24 -9.21 -1.84 5.43
N THR A 25 -9.58 -0.57 5.30
CA THR A 25 -10.95 -0.13 4.99
C THR A 25 -11.00 0.42 3.56
N LYS A 26 -11.96 -0.05 2.76
CA LYS A 26 -12.25 0.50 1.44
C LYS A 26 -13.31 1.58 1.55
N GLU A 27 -13.05 2.73 0.95
CA GLU A 27 -13.93 3.90 1.01
C GLU A 27 -14.20 4.43 -0.39
N THR A 28 -15.29 5.19 -0.54
CA THR A 28 -15.56 5.98 -1.75
C THR A 28 -15.23 7.43 -1.46
N VAL A 29 -14.27 7.97 -2.20
CA VAL A 29 -13.87 9.38 -2.11
C VAL A 29 -14.12 10.05 -3.45
N ALA A 30 -14.86 11.14 -3.45
CA ALA A 30 -15.18 11.87 -4.69
C ALA A 30 -13.88 12.32 -5.39
N GLY A 31 -13.79 12.07 -6.70
CA GLY A 31 -12.61 12.38 -7.50
C GLY A 31 -11.44 11.42 -7.37
N ILE A 32 -11.60 10.30 -6.64
CA ILE A 32 -10.59 9.24 -6.51
C ILE A 32 -11.23 7.93 -6.98
N SER A 33 -10.62 7.27 -7.97
CA SER A 33 -11.23 6.10 -8.61
C SER A 33 -11.28 4.85 -7.72
N THR A 34 -10.30 4.66 -6.84
CA THR A 34 -10.25 3.60 -5.83
C THR A 34 -9.57 4.16 -4.59
N PHE A 35 -10.01 3.74 -3.40
CA PHE A 35 -9.41 4.20 -2.15
C PHE A 35 -9.47 3.08 -1.11
N ALA A 36 -8.31 2.72 -0.56
CA ALA A 36 -8.17 1.74 0.51
C ALA A 36 -7.23 2.32 1.58
N ARG A 37 -7.72 2.48 2.79
CA ARG A 37 -6.98 3.03 3.93
C ARG A 37 -6.49 1.92 4.85
N LEU A 38 -5.24 1.99 5.26
CA LEU A 38 -4.66 1.13 6.30
C LEU A 38 -4.55 1.95 7.60
N ASP A 39 -5.49 1.73 8.50
CA ASP A 39 -5.59 2.43 9.78
C ASP A 39 -5.37 3.95 9.65
N THR A 40 -4.44 4.51 10.45
CA THR A 40 -4.06 5.93 10.41
C THR A 40 -2.73 6.18 9.69
N THR A 41 -2.13 5.14 9.07
CA THR A 41 -0.76 5.20 8.57
C THR A 41 -0.67 5.64 7.13
N ILE A 42 -1.42 4.97 6.24
CA ILE A 42 -1.43 5.26 4.79
C ILE A 42 -2.80 4.99 4.17
N ALA A 43 -2.98 5.47 2.94
CA ALA A 43 -3.97 4.92 2.02
C ALA A 43 -3.36 4.73 0.63
N CYS A 44 -3.84 3.69 -0.07
CA CYS A 44 -3.55 3.47 -1.48
C CYS A 44 -4.76 3.86 -2.32
N GLY A 45 -4.52 4.60 -3.40
CA GLY A 45 -5.58 5.08 -4.29
C GLY A 45 -5.30 4.91 -5.77
N GLY A 46 -6.36 5.09 -6.55
CA GLY A 46 -6.32 5.15 -8.00
C GLY A 46 -6.16 6.55 -8.55
N ALA A 47 -6.64 6.76 -9.78
CA ALA A 47 -6.62 8.09 -10.40
C ALA A 47 -7.30 9.11 -9.49
N THR A 48 -6.59 10.20 -9.24
CA THR A 48 -7.00 11.27 -8.32
C THR A 48 -7.16 12.55 -9.13
N SER A 49 -8.32 13.19 -9.02
CA SER A 49 -8.53 14.49 -9.63
C SER A 49 -7.93 15.59 -8.75
N VAL A 50 -7.57 16.71 -9.37
CA VAL A 50 -7.01 17.88 -8.67
C VAL A 50 -7.98 18.42 -7.62
N GLU A 51 -9.28 18.34 -7.90
CA GLU A 51 -10.36 18.79 -7.02
C GLU A 51 -10.50 17.89 -5.76
N ALA A 52 -10.01 16.65 -5.79
CA ALA A 52 -10.02 15.77 -4.64
C ALA A 52 -8.90 16.06 -3.62
N VAL A 53 -7.88 16.78 -4.02
CA VAL A 53 -6.70 17.06 -3.17
C VAL A 53 -7.06 17.76 -1.85
N PRO A 54 -7.93 18.78 -1.79
CA PRO A 54 -8.34 19.39 -0.52
C PRO A 54 -9.05 18.41 0.42
N GLU A 55 -9.76 17.42 -0.12
CA GLU A 55 -10.43 16.41 0.69
C GLU A 55 -9.42 15.49 1.39
N LEU A 56 -8.35 15.09 0.70
CA LEU A 56 -7.26 14.33 1.33
C LEU A 56 -6.67 15.08 2.55
N LYS A 57 -6.55 16.40 2.46
CA LYS A 57 -6.12 17.21 3.61
C LYS A 57 -7.10 17.14 4.78
N LYS A 58 -8.41 17.25 4.51
CA LYS A 58 -9.46 17.12 5.55
C LYS A 58 -9.50 15.73 6.17
N MET A 59 -9.19 14.69 5.37
CA MET A 59 -9.07 13.30 5.85
C MET A 59 -7.83 13.06 6.73
N GLY A 60 -6.99 14.10 6.93
CA GLY A 60 -5.84 14.07 7.84
C GLY A 60 -4.51 13.66 7.21
N PHE A 61 -4.46 13.46 5.88
CA PHE A 61 -3.19 13.17 5.21
C PHE A 61 -2.24 14.37 5.29
N ARG A 62 -0.95 14.08 5.30
CA ARG A 62 0.12 15.09 5.30
C ARG A 62 0.87 15.15 3.97
N SER A 63 0.83 14.06 3.22
CA SER A 63 1.49 13.99 1.92
C SER A 63 0.70 13.20 0.89
N ILE A 64 1.00 13.49 -0.38
CA ILE A 64 0.61 12.71 -1.54
C ILE A 64 1.89 12.17 -2.17
N VAL A 65 1.94 10.85 -2.40
CA VAL A 65 3.00 10.17 -3.16
C VAL A 65 2.39 9.66 -4.46
N ASN A 66 2.62 10.38 -5.55
CA ASN A 66 2.13 10.04 -6.88
C ASN A 66 3.15 9.18 -7.62
N VAL A 67 2.77 7.94 -7.97
CA VAL A 67 3.64 7.02 -8.73
C VAL A 67 3.20 6.88 -10.19
N ARG A 68 2.36 7.77 -10.72
CA ARG A 68 2.03 7.82 -12.14
C ARG A 68 3.17 8.45 -12.93
N ARG A 69 3.34 7.99 -14.18
CA ARG A 69 4.18 8.71 -15.14
C ARG A 69 3.41 9.95 -15.63
N ALA A 70 4.10 11.06 -15.82
CA ALA A 70 3.49 12.28 -16.34
C ALA A 70 2.88 12.11 -17.75
N SER A 71 3.39 11.13 -18.52
CA SER A 71 2.89 10.79 -19.87
C SER A 71 1.60 9.96 -19.88
N GLU A 72 1.10 9.51 -18.72
CA GLU A 72 -0.13 8.72 -18.67
C GLU A 72 -1.37 9.60 -18.94
N ALA A 73 -2.32 9.06 -19.69
CA ALA A 73 -3.58 9.74 -19.96
C ALA A 73 -4.28 10.14 -18.64
N GLY A 74 -4.65 11.41 -18.52
CA GLY A 74 -5.29 11.97 -17.32
C GLY A 74 -4.37 12.11 -16.11
N ALA A 75 -3.03 12.05 -16.28
CA ALA A 75 -2.08 12.46 -15.26
C ALA A 75 -1.72 13.92 -15.48
N ASP A 76 -2.07 14.77 -14.53
CA ASP A 76 -1.59 16.16 -14.49
C ASP A 76 -0.78 16.33 -13.21
N VAL A 77 0.47 15.91 -13.27
CA VAL A 77 1.41 15.87 -12.13
C VAL A 77 1.69 17.27 -11.60
N GLU A 78 1.75 18.27 -12.50
CA GLU A 78 2.05 19.65 -12.13
C GLU A 78 0.85 20.31 -11.42
N ALA A 79 -0.35 20.15 -11.98
CA ALA A 79 -1.56 20.69 -11.36
C ALA A 79 -1.85 19.99 -10.01
N GLU A 80 -1.65 18.68 -9.91
CA GLU A 80 -1.82 17.97 -8.64
C GLU A 80 -0.80 18.44 -7.59
N GLY A 81 0.47 18.63 -7.97
CA GLY A 81 1.50 19.17 -7.10
C GLY A 81 1.20 20.59 -6.63
N ALA A 82 0.69 21.45 -7.52
CA ALA A 82 0.25 22.80 -7.18
C ALA A 82 -0.94 22.79 -6.19
N ALA A 83 -1.93 21.92 -6.43
CA ALA A 83 -3.09 21.76 -5.54
C ALA A 83 -2.68 21.21 -4.17
N ALA A 84 -1.77 20.23 -4.13
CA ALA A 84 -1.21 19.70 -2.88
C ALA A 84 -0.54 20.80 -2.06
N LYS A 85 0.31 21.60 -2.68
CA LYS A 85 0.96 22.76 -2.05
C LYS A 85 -0.05 23.77 -1.53
N ALA A 86 -1.05 24.11 -2.32
CA ALA A 86 -2.11 25.05 -1.93
C ALA A 86 -2.93 24.54 -0.73
N ALA A 87 -3.16 23.21 -0.66
CA ALA A 87 -3.83 22.56 0.46
C ALA A 87 -2.92 22.34 1.69
N GLY A 88 -1.65 22.68 1.62
CA GLY A 88 -0.68 22.42 2.69
C GLY A 88 -0.33 20.94 2.86
N LEU A 89 -0.31 20.19 1.77
CA LEU A 89 0.18 18.84 1.67
C LEU A 89 1.58 18.83 1.06
N ARG A 90 2.43 17.91 1.50
CA ARG A 90 3.67 17.61 0.79
C ARG A 90 3.34 16.78 -0.45
N TYR A 91 4.05 17.02 -1.52
CA TYR A 91 3.87 16.27 -2.77
C TYR A 91 5.19 15.63 -3.19
N VAL A 92 5.16 14.32 -3.41
CA VAL A 92 6.30 13.54 -3.85
C VAL A 92 5.91 12.81 -5.13
N HIS A 93 6.61 13.10 -6.22
CA HIS A 93 6.40 12.42 -7.50
C HIS A 93 7.50 11.40 -7.74
N LEU A 94 7.13 10.12 -7.80
CA LEU A 94 8.03 8.97 -8.02
C LEU A 94 7.48 8.13 -9.18
N PRO A 95 7.73 8.54 -10.44
CA PRO A 95 7.17 7.85 -11.58
C PRO A 95 7.61 6.38 -11.64
N PHE A 96 6.65 5.47 -11.66
CA PHE A 96 6.89 4.04 -11.71
C PHE A 96 6.52 3.47 -13.07
N ASP A 97 7.54 3.06 -13.83
CA ASP A 97 7.42 2.22 -15.01
C ASP A 97 7.83 0.78 -14.66
N PRO A 98 6.92 -0.20 -14.67
CA PRO A 98 7.27 -1.58 -14.31
C PRO A 98 8.18 -2.28 -15.33
N GLU A 99 8.27 -1.76 -16.58
CA GLU A 99 9.12 -2.31 -17.61
C GLU A 99 10.56 -1.77 -17.55
N SER A 100 10.73 -0.57 -16.98
CA SER A 100 12.03 0.08 -16.80
C SER A 100 12.03 0.92 -15.52
N PRO A 101 11.98 0.28 -14.35
CA PRO A 101 11.93 1.01 -13.09
C PRO A 101 13.25 1.74 -12.82
N ASP A 102 13.15 2.95 -12.29
CA ASP A 102 14.31 3.66 -11.76
C ASP A 102 14.94 2.78 -10.65
N PRO A 103 16.26 2.52 -10.70
CA PRO A 103 16.97 1.75 -9.67
C PRO A 103 16.77 2.27 -8.26
N MET A 104 16.57 3.59 -8.09
CA MET A 104 16.35 4.23 -6.79
C MET A 104 14.88 4.30 -6.37
N LEU A 105 13.95 3.83 -7.22
CA LEU A 105 12.51 3.96 -6.96
C LEU A 105 12.11 3.43 -5.59
N ILE A 106 12.57 2.22 -5.25
CA ILE A 106 12.16 1.55 -4.01
C ILE A 106 12.71 2.30 -2.78
N ASP A 107 13.97 2.69 -2.81
CA ASP A 107 14.60 3.39 -1.69
C ASP A 107 14.00 4.79 -1.52
N ASN A 108 13.76 5.51 -2.61
CA ASN A 108 13.09 6.81 -2.59
C ASN A 108 11.64 6.69 -2.10
N PHE A 109 10.92 5.63 -2.51
CA PHE A 109 9.57 5.38 -2.04
C PHE A 109 9.54 5.10 -0.53
N ILE A 110 10.41 4.21 -0.05
CA ILE A 110 10.53 3.90 1.39
C ILE A 110 10.84 5.17 2.17
N ALA A 111 11.82 5.96 1.73
CA ALA A 111 12.16 7.23 2.38
C ALA A 111 10.96 8.19 2.41
N ALA A 112 10.21 8.32 1.31
CA ALA A 112 9.05 9.21 1.24
C ALA A 112 7.93 8.80 2.21
N VAL A 113 7.59 7.49 2.27
CA VAL A 113 6.46 7.02 3.09
C VAL A 113 6.80 6.82 4.57
N THR A 114 8.09 6.77 4.92
CA THR A 114 8.53 6.62 6.31
C THR A 114 8.92 7.94 6.98
N ALA A 115 9.12 9.00 6.22
CA ALA A 115 9.43 10.32 6.76
C ALA A 115 8.29 10.80 7.68
N PRO A 116 8.56 11.13 8.97
CA PRO A 116 7.50 11.48 9.93
C PRO A 116 6.65 12.67 9.48
N GLU A 117 7.25 13.62 8.77
CA GLU A 117 6.56 14.79 8.23
C GLU A 117 5.60 14.48 7.08
N ASN A 118 5.74 13.32 6.45
CA ASN A 118 4.88 12.85 5.35
C ASN A 118 3.71 12.00 5.84
N GLN A 119 3.73 11.55 7.08
CA GLN A 119 2.70 10.63 7.60
C GLN A 119 1.55 11.35 8.27
N PRO A 120 0.31 10.89 8.04
CA PRO A 120 -0.12 9.82 7.13
C PRO A 120 0.05 10.19 5.65
N ALA A 121 0.48 9.21 4.83
CA ALA A 121 0.71 9.40 3.41
C ALA A 121 -0.44 8.81 2.55
N TYR A 122 -0.88 9.55 1.55
CA TYR A 122 -1.74 9.04 0.49
C TYR A 122 -0.87 8.69 -0.72
N ILE A 123 -0.90 7.41 -1.12
CA ILE A 123 -0.09 6.89 -2.22
C ILE A 123 -1.04 6.52 -3.36
N HIS A 124 -0.78 6.99 -4.57
CA HIS A 124 -1.68 6.66 -5.67
C HIS A 124 -0.98 6.44 -7.01
N CYS A 125 -1.71 5.73 -7.88
CA CYS A 125 -1.38 5.57 -9.29
C CYS A 125 -2.66 5.69 -10.14
N ALA A 126 -2.77 5.00 -11.28
CA ALA A 126 -3.99 5.04 -12.10
C ALA A 126 -5.15 4.20 -11.50
N ALA A 127 -4.83 3.06 -10.83
CA ALA A 127 -5.84 2.11 -10.32
C ALA A 127 -5.46 1.47 -8.96
N GLY A 128 -4.47 2.00 -8.26
CA GLY A 128 -4.02 1.51 -6.94
C GLY A 128 -2.95 0.41 -6.98
N GLY A 129 -2.89 -0.42 -8.01
CA GLY A 129 -2.03 -1.61 -8.01
C GLY A 129 -0.53 -1.34 -7.90
N ARG A 130 0.01 -0.29 -8.56
CA ARG A 130 1.43 0.11 -8.42
C ARG A 130 1.75 0.61 -7.00
N ALA A 131 0.85 1.42 -6.44
CA ALA A 131 0.98 1.91 -5.07
C ALA A 131 1.07 0.75 -4.07
N ALA A 132 0.16 -0.22 -4.18
CA ALA A 132 0.14 -1.40 -3.32
C ALA A 132 1.35 -2.33 -3.55
N ALA A 133 1.87 -2.44 -4.79
CA ALA A 133 3.08 -3.21 -5.07
C ALA A 133 4.33 -2.62 -4.38
N LEU A 134 4.49 -1.30 -4.45
CA LEU A 134 5.58 -0.60 -3.75
C LEU A 134 5.44 -0.72 -2.22
N TRP A 135 4.20 -0.67 -1.71
CA TRP A 135 3.93 -0.87 -0.29
C TRP A 135 4.28 -2.29 0.18
N MET A 136 3.96 -3.33 -0.62
CA MET A 136 4.39 -4.71 -0.35
C MET A 136 5.90 -4.83 -0.18
N ILE A 137 6.65 -4.24 -1.10
CA ILE A 137 8.12 -4.25 -1.05
C ILE A 137 8.62 -3.51 0.20
N LYS A 138 8.02 -2.37 0.54
CA LYS A 138 8.36 -1.62 1.76
C LYS A 138 8.14 -2.45 3.02
N ARG A 139 7.01 -3.17 3.12
CA ARG A 139 6.73 -4.05 4.27
C ARG A 139 7.78 -5.14 4.41
N TRP A 140 8.17 -5.74 3.28
CA TRP A 140 9.20 -6.76 3.30
C TRP A 140 10.59 -6.18 3.60
N LYS A 141 11.01 -5.10 2.88
CA LYS A 141 12.38 -4.57 2.95
C LYS A 141 12.66 -3.79 4.24
N ALA A 142 11.74 -2.93 4.63
CA ALA A 142 11.95 -2.00 5.75
C ALA A 142 11.33 -2.47 7.08
N ASP A 143 10.17 -3.16 7.03
CA ASP A 143 9.49 -3.60 8.24
C ASP A 143 9.82 -5.06 8.61
N GLY A 144 10.59 -5.77 7.77
CA GLY A 144 11.03 -7.14 8.04
C GLY A 144 9.95 -8.20 7.92
N TRP A 145 8.79 -7.89 7.28
CA TRP A 145 7.71 -8.84 7.11
C TRP A 145 8.09 -9.99 6.16
N ASP A 146 7.51 -11.18 6.37
CA ASP A 146 7.57 -12.24 5.38
C ASP A 146 6.75 -11.89 4.12
N GLU A 147 7.03 -12.62 3.01
CA GLU A 147 6.41 -12.36 1.70
C GLU A 147 4.89 -12.51 1.78
N GLN A 148 4.37 -13.55 2.46
CA GLN A 148 2.94 -13.83 2.47
C GLN A 148 2.17 -12.75 3.23
N ARG A 149 2.65 -12.34 4.40
CA ARG A 149 2.02 -11.28 5.18
C ARG A 149 2.00 -9.95 4.43
N ALA A 150 3.11 -9.60 3.76
CA ALA A 150 3.19 -8.39 2.96
C ALA A 150 2.25 -8.43 1.74
N LEU A 151 2.12 -9.61 1.12
CA LEU A 151 1.21 -9.85 0.00
C LEU A 151 -0.26 -9.70 0.40
N ASP A 152 -0.67 -10.31 1.50
CA ASP A 152 -2.06 -10.27 1.97
C ASP A 152 -2.52 -8.83 2.25
N GLU A 153 -1.68 -8.01 2.91
CA GLU A 153 -1.97 -6.58 3.14
C GLU A 153 -2.03 -5.81 1.82
N ALA A 154 -1.09 -6.07 0.90
CA ALA A 154 -1.04 -5.38 -0.38
C ALA A 154 -2.27 -5.71 -1.26
N ILE A 155 -2.76 -6.95 -1.25
CA ILE A 155 -4.00 -7.35 -1.95
C ILE A 155 -5.19 -6.58 -1.37
N ALA A 156 -5.28 -6.47 -0.06
CA ALA A 156 -6.34 -5.69 0.58
C ALA A 156 -6.28 -4.20 0.19
N LEU A 157 -5.07 -3.64 0.01
CA LEU A 157 -4.82 -2.26 -0.44
C LEU A 157 -5.04 -2.04 -1.95
N GLY A 158 -5.23 -3.11 -2.75
CA GLY A 158 -5.52 -3.00 -4.18
C GLY A 158 -4.43 -3.52 -5.11
N LEU A 159 -3.47 -4.31 -4.61
CA LEU A 159 -2.54 -5.04 -5.46
C LEU A 159 -3.33 -6.01 -6.35
N ASN A 160 -3.03 -5.99 -7.63
CA ASN A 160 -3.68 -6.82 -8.62
C ASN A 160 -2.68 -7.70 -9.38
N GLU A 161 -3.19 -8.65 -10.17
CA GLU A 161 -2.41 -9.63 -10.92
C GLU A 161 -1.38 -9.01 -11.89
N ARG A 162 -1.61 -7.77 -12.34
CA ARG A 162 -0.67 -7.07 -13.23
C ARG A 162 0.63 -6.68 -12.52
N PHE A 163 0.56 -6.25 -11.26
CA PHE A 163 1.72 -5.70 -10.54
C PHE A 163 2.25 -6.63 -9.44
N GLN A 164 1.51 -7.66 -9.08
CA GLN A 164 1.97 -8.68 -8.12
C GLN A 164 3.27 -9.35 -8.56
N PRO A 165 3.46 -9.77 -9.84
CA PRO A 165 4.72 -10.39 -10.27
C PRO A 165 5.93 -9.47 -10.08
N PHE A 166 5.79 -8.16 -10.28
CA PHE A 166 6.85 -7.19 -10.03
C PHE A 166 7.30 -7.21 -8.57
N ALA A 167 6.36 -7.09 -7.64
CA ALA A 167 6.68 -7.05 -6.20
C ALA A 167 7.27 -8.38 -5.70
N VAL A 168 6.68 -9.51 -6.12
CA VAL A 168 7.17 -10.86 -5.75
C VAL A 168 8.56 -11.12 -6.32
N ASN A 169 8.80 -10.77 -7.59
CA ASN A 169 10.11 -10.92 -8.20
C ASN A 169 11.17 -10.06 -7.50
N TYR A 170 10.83 -8.81 -7.17
CA TYR A 170 11.74 -7.95 -6.42
C TYR A 170 12.15 -8.59 -5.09
N ILE A 171 11.19 -9.07 -4.30
CA ILE A 171 11.43 -9.70 -2.99
C ILE A 171 12.34 -10.93 -3.12
N ARG A 172 12.15 -11.74 -4.16
CA ARG A 172 12.88 -13.00 -4.36
C ARG A 172 14.29 -12.82 -4.95
N THR A 173 14.55 -11.68 -5.59
CA THR A 173 15.84 -11.42 -6.27
C THR A 173 16.73 -10.43 -5.53
N HIS A 174 16.24 -9.77 -4.49
CA HIS A 174 17.00 -8.80 -3.70
C HIS A 174 17.18 -9.27 -2.26
N THR A 175 18.25 -8.81 -1.63
CA THR A 175 18.45 -8.91 -0.18
C THR A 175 17.82 -7.70 0.51
N ARG A 176 17.47 -7.85 1.78
CA ARG A 176 16.95 -6.76 2.63
C ARG A 176 18.02 -5.75 2.94
#